data_43caab9be24e04aa4c72ae8b429844ea
#
_entry.id   43caab9be24e04aa4c72ae8b429844ea
#
_cell.length_a   1.000
_cell.length_b   1.000
_cell.length_c   1.000
_cell.angle_alpha   90.00
_cell.angle_beta   90.00
_cell.angle_gamma   90.00
#
_symmetry.space_group_name_H-M   'P 1'
#
loop_
_entity.id
_entity.type
_entity.pdbx_description
1 polymer ?
#
loop_
_entity_poly.entity_id
_entity_poly.type
_entity_poly.pdbx_seq_one_letter_code
_entity_poly.pdbx_strand_id
1 'polypeptide(L)'
;RDFITAFKSVVGQEYPNAQIPEVISTWKFENDIIGLSREDIKEIYKEKFSKQCFQDALPFSEVVPTFWMLEKWAEREGHELIIVTSQIPVNRHYTLSWLGKYSLCPNQVIFARGKHKWIEDIDYLIDDSPVNHKYWVENREDKDNFIIFNRSYNQDVESKYRINSLSEIKEIIEKS
;
A
#
# COMPACT_ATOMS: atom_id res chain seq x y z
N ARG A 1 -1.25 -6.05 -2.14
CA ARG A 1 -1.42 -7.22 -1.26
C ARG A 1 -2.38 -6.89 -0.12
N ASP A 2 -3.10 -7.90 0.34
CA ASP A 2 -3.95 -7.78 1.53
C ASP A 2 -3.14 -8.02 2.81
N PHE A 3 -2.39 -7.00 3.18
CA PHE A 3 -1.55 -7.01 4.36
C PHE A 3 -2.37 -7.15 5.66
N ILE A 4 -3.53 -6.47 5.74
CA ILE A 4 -4.35 -6.48 6.95
C ILE A 4 -4.90 -7.88 7.23
N THR A 5 -5.40 -8.58 6.23
CA THR A 5 -5.86 -9.97 6.40
C THR A 5 -4.73 -10.89 6.82
N ALA A 6 -3.55 -10.78 6.20
CA ALA A 6 -2.38 -11.56 6.60
C ALA A 6 -1.94 -11.26 8.04
N PHE A 7 -1.90 -9.99 8.42
CA PHE A 7 -1.58 -9.57 9.79
C PHE A 7 -2.60 -10.11 10.80
N LYS A 8 -3.90 -9.98 10.53
CA LYS A 8 -4.97 -10.54 11.38
C LYS A 8 -4.83 -12.06 11.53
N SER A 9 -4.47 -12.77 10.47
CA SER A 9 -4.24 -14.22 10.50
C SER A 9 -3.08 -14.59 11.44
N VAL A 10 -1.95 -13.89 11.34
CA VAL A 10 -0.80 -14.10 12.24
C VAL A 10 -1.20 -13.83 13.69
N VAL A 11 -1.85 -12.70 13.96
CA VAL A 11 -2.25 -12.35 15.33
C VAL A 11 -3.22 -13.39 15.90
N GLY A 12 -4.22 -13.84 15.13
CA GLY A 12 -5.18 -14.83 15.60
C GLY A 12 -4.55 -16.21 15.89
N GLN A 13 -3.49 -16.58 15.19
CA GLN A 13 -2.78 -17.84 15.40
C GLN A 13 -1.78 -17.80 16.54
N GLU A 14 -0.99 -16.74 16.62
CA GLU A 14 0.18 -16.65 17.51
C GLU A 14 -0.13 -15.92 18.82
N TYR A 15 -1.17 -15.07 18.84
CA TYR A 15 -1.58 -14.25 19.97
C TYR A 15 -3.09 -14.44 20.29
N PRO A 16 -3.51 -15.63 20.73
CA PRO A 16 -4.94 -15.98 20.84
C PRO A 16 -5.74 -15.11 21.82
N ASN A 17 -5.06 -14.39 22.72
CA ASN A 17 -5.68 -13.47 23.66
C ASN A 17 -5.80 -12.03 23.10
N ALA A 18 -5.25 -11.74 21.93
CA ALA A 18 -5.34 -10.43 21.32
C ALA A 18 -6.75 -10.17 20.77
N GLN A 19 -7.26 -8.98 20.97
CA GLN A 19 -8.54 -8.54 20.42
C GLN A 19 -8.28 -7.59 19.25
N ILE A 20 -8.68 -8.01 18.07
CA ILE A 20 -8.49 -7.26 16.82
C ILE A 20 -9.84 -6.62 16.48
N PRO A 21 -9.88 -5.29 16.19
CA PRO A 21 -11.11 -4.65 15.75
C PRO A 21 -11.63 -5.30 14.46
N GLU A 22 -12.94 -5.48 14.37
CA GLU A 22 -13.58 -5.99 13.14
C GLU A 22 -13.29 -5.07 11.95
N VAL A 23 -13.50 -3.77 12.15
CA VAL A 23 -13.22 -2.73 11.15
C VAL A 23 -11.99 -1.94 11.56
N ILE A 24 -11.02 -1.85 10.66
CA ILE A 24 -9.86 -0.98 10.82
C ILE A 24 -10.27 0.44 10.45
N SER A 25 -10.35 1.33 11.43
CA SER A 25 -10.80 2.71 11.27
C SER A 25 -9.68 3.74 11.42
N THR A 26 -8.47 3.31 11.79
CA THR A 26 -7.31 4.19 11.95
C THR A 26 -6.13 3.72 11.11
N TRP A 27 -5.31 4.67 10.65
CA TRP A 27 -4.09 4.36 9.89
C TRP A 27 -3.07 3.56 10.72
N LYS A 28 -3.01 3.81 12.02
CA LYS A 28 -2.12 3.10 12.96
C LYS A 28 -2.90 2.05 13.75
N PHE A 29 -3.60 1.19 13.03
CA PHE A 29 -4.50 0.20 13.59
C PHE A 29 -3.86 -0.75 14.59
N GLU A 30 -2.55 -0.96 14.51
CA GLU A 30 -1.80 -1.76 15.48
C GLU A 30 -1.90 -1.21 16.91
N ASN A 31 -2.17 0.08 17.09
CA ASN A 31 -2.40 0.69 18.38
C ASN A 31 -3.80 0.39 18.94
N ASP A 32 -4.73 -0.05 18.10
CA ASP A 32 -6.11 -0.35 18.47
C ASP A 32 -6.27 -1.84 18.84
N ILE A 33 -5.21 -2.65 18.73
CA ILE A 33 -5.23 -4.06 19.09
C ILE A 33 -4.92 -4.22 20.57
N ILE A 34 -5.87 -4.75 21.31
CA ILE A 34 -5.70 -5.03 22.73
C ILE A 34 -4.96 -6.37 22.91
N GLY A 35 -3.98 -6.41 23.79
CA GLY A 35 -3.26 -7.63 24.13
C GLY A 35 -2.01 -7.89 23.29
N LEU A 36 -1.57 -6.92 22.44
CA LEU A 36 -0.26 -6.93 21.80
C LEU A 36 0.66 -5.89 22.44
N SER A 37 1.88 -6.29 22.75
CA SER A 37 2.96 -5.39 23.12
C SER A 37 3.63 -4.76 21.89
N ARG A 38 4.48 -3.75 22.11
CA ARG A 38 5.30 -3.18 21.04
C ARG A 38 6.31 -4.20 20.48
N GLU A 39 6.80 -5.09 21.32
CA GLU A 39 7.70 -6.18 20.93
C GLU A 39 6.99 -7.18 20.03
N ASP A 40 5.76 -7.58 20.35
CA ASP A 40 4.95 -8.46 19.49
C ASP A 40 4.72 -7.84 18.11
N ILE A 41 4.37 -6.56 18.06
CA ILE A 41 4.20 -5.81 16.81
C ILE A 41 5.53 -5.78 16.01
N LYS A 42 6.65 -5.58 16.69
CA LYS A 42 7.98 -5.59 16.05
C LYS A 42 8.30 -6.98 15.48
N GLU A 43 8.00 -8.05 16.20
CA GLU A 43 8.18 -9.44 15.77
C GLU A 43 7.39 -9.72 14.48
N ILE A 44 6.12 -9.27 14.45
CA ILE A 44 5.25 -9.41 13.27
C ILE A 44 5.79 -8.65 12.07
N TYR A 45 6.22 -7.40 12.25
CA TYR A 45 6.64 -6.55 11.13
C TYR A 45 8.07 -6.76 10.66
N LYS A 46 8.98 -7.16 11.54
CA LYS A 46 10.42 -7.08 11.25
C LYS A 46 11.18 -8.41 11.40
N GLU A 47 10.58 -9.38 12.07
CA GLU A 47 11.28 -10.60 12.47
C GLU A 47 10.53 -11.86 12.04
N LYS A 48 10.02 -12.61 13.01
CA LYS A 48 9.50 -13.97 12.85
C LYS A 48 8.35 -14.10 11.86
N PHE A 49 7.40 -13.15 11.84
CA PHE A 49 6.19 -13.24 11.03
C PHE A 49 6.16 -12.31 9.81
N SER A 50 7.22 -11.57 9.59
CA SER A 50 7.28 -10.62 8.48
C SER A 50 7.12 -11.28 7.10
N LYS A 51 7.60 -12.52 6.93
CA LYS A 51 7.40 -13.29 5.70
C LYS A 51 5.92 -13.53 5.41
N GLN A 52 5.13 -13.97 6.39
CA GLN A 52 3.70 -14.22 6.25
C GLN A 52 2.96 -12.94 5.85
N CYS A 53 3.30 -11.82 6.48
CA CYS A 53 2.67 -10.54 6.22
C CYS A 53 3.03 -9.92 4.86
N PHE A 54 4.27 -10.12 4.39
CA PHE A 54 4.79 -9.38 3.23
C PHE A 54 5.04 -10.23 2.00
N GLN A 55 5.36 -11.51 2.13
CA GLN A 55 5.59 -12.41 0.99
C GLN A 55 4.40 -13.34 0.74
N ASP A 56 3.81 -13.90 1.80
CA ASP A 56 2.78 -14.92 1.67
C ASP A 56 1.36 -14.33 1.62
N ALA A 57 1.19 -13.04 1.97
CA ALA A 57 -0.09 -12.34 1.85
C ALA A 57 -0.67 -12.43 0.44
N LEU A 58 -1.96 -12.73 0.34
CA LEU A 58 -2.65 -12.79 -0.94
C LEU A 58 -2.85 -11.38 -1.53
N PRO A 59 -2.91 -11.23 -2.84
CA PRO A 59 -3.42 -10.01 -3.46
C PRO A 59 -4.93 -9.88 -3.22
N PHE A 60 -5.46 -8.68 -3.24
CA PHE A 60 -6.89 -8.50 -3.48
C PHE A 60 -7.26 -9.07 -4.85
N SER A 61 -8.45 -9.62 -4.99
CA SER A 61 -8.85 -10.40 -6.17
C SER A 61 -8.70 -9.66 -7.51
N GLU A 62 -8.95 -8.35 -7.50
CA GLU A 62 -8.86 -7.52 -8.70
C GLU A 62 -7.44 -6.99 -9.01
N VAL A 63 -6.50 -7.04 -8.06
CA VAL A 63 -5.20 -6.36 -8.20
C VAL A 63 -4.37 -6.93 -9.32
N VAL A 64 -4.25 -8.25 -9.43
CA VAL A 64 -3.38 -8.87 -10.44
C VAL A 64 -3.89 -8.60 -11.87
N PRO A 65 -5.16 -8.92 -12.22
CA PRO A 65 -5.64 -8.65 -13.58
C PRO A 65 -5.67 -7.16 -13.91
N THR A 66 -5.98 -6.30 -12.93
CA THR A 66 -6.00 -4.84 -13.17
C THR A 66 -4.60 -4.29 -13.36
N PHE A 67 -3.61 -4.79 -12.62
CA PHE A 67 -2.21 -4.37 -12.82
C PHE A 67 -1.72 -4.72 -14.23
N TRP A 68 -1.98 -5.91 -14.71
CA TRP A 68 -1.61 -6.30 -16.09
C TRP A 68 -2.31 -5.46 -17.16
N MET A 69 -3.56 -5.09 -16.91
CA MET A 69 -4.27 -4.17 -17.80
C MET A 69 -3.63 -2.77 -17.80
N LEU A 70 -3.28 -2.25 -16.63
CA LEU A 70 -2.60 -0.95 -16.51
C LEU A 70 -1.19 -0.98 -17.12
N GLU A 71 -0.44 -2.07 -16.95
CA GLU A 71 0.88 -2.25 -17.56
C GLU A 71 0.82 -2.15 -19.09
N LYS A 72 -0.11 -2.87 -19.71
CA LYS A 72 -0.31 -2.81 -21.18
C LYS A 72 -0.79 -1.44 -21.66
N TRP A 73 -1.64 -0.79 -20.88
CA TRP A 73 -2.10 0.57 -21.19
C TRP A 73 -0.95 1.56 -21.07
N ALA A 74 -0.19 1.51 -20.01
CA ALA A 74 0.95 2.40 -19.77
C ALA A 74 2.01 2.24 -20.88
N GLU A 75 2.36 1.01 -21.24
CA GLU A 75 3.29 0.74 -22.34
C GLU A 75 2.81 1.36 -23.68
N ARG A 76 1.52 1.22 -23.99
CA ARG A 76 0.94 1.77 -25.22
C ARG A 76 0.93 3.29 -25.26
N GLU A 77 0.65 3.93 -24.14
CA GLU A 77 0.54 5.40 -24.04
C GLU A 77 1.86 6.08 -23.66
N GLY A 78 2.94 5.31 -23.47
CA GLY A 78 4.26 5.84 -23.13
C GLY A 78 4.41 6.26 -21.67
N HIS A 79 3.60 5.68 -20.75
CA HIS A 79 3.70 5.88 -19.31
C HIS A 79 4.58 4.82 -18.65
N GLU A 80 5.10 5.13 -17.47
CA GLU A 80 5.80 4.17 -16.62
C GLU A 80 4.96 3.82 -15.38
N LEU A 81 4.86 2.54 -15.07
CA LEU A 81 4.30 2.06 -13.81
C LEU A 81 5.42 1.86 -12.79
N ILE A 82 5.37 2.64 -11.71
CA ILE A 82 6.38 2.62 -10.65
C ILE A 82 5.72 2.19 -9.34
N ILE A 83 6.29 1.21 -8.65
CA ILE A 83 5.87 0.86 -7.31
C ILE A 83 6.73 1.62 -6.31
N VAL A 84 6.11 2.53 -5.54
CA VAL A 84 6.76 3.25 -4.46
C VAL A 84 6.30 2.70 -3.12
N THR A 85 7.20 2.11 -2.36
CA THR A 85 6.88 1.47 -1.08
C THR A 85 7.80 1.94 0.04
N SER A 86 7.24 2.12 1.25
CA SER A 86 8.02 2.44 2.46
C SER A 86 8.51 1.21 3.23
N GLN A 87 8.62 0.08 2.54
CA GLN A 87 9.06 -1.16 3.17
C GLN A 87 10.46 -1.05 3.75
N ILE A 88 10.61 -1.44 5.01
CA ILE A 88 11.90 -1.42 5.71
C ILE A 88 12.93 -2.34 5.06
N PRO A 89 14.24 -2.06 5.17
CA PRO A 89 15.29 -2.79 4.46
C PRO A 89 15.22 -4.30 4.61
N VAL A 90 14.97 -4.80 5.82
CA VAL A 90 14.92 -6.25 6.12
C VAL A 90 13.80 -6.97 5.35
N ASN A 91 12.72 -6.27 4.96
CA ASN A 91 11.54 -6.85 4.29
C ASN A 91 11.48 -6.58 2.78
N ARG A 92 12.45 -5.85 2.22
CA ARG A 92 12.44 -5.48 0.79
C ARG A 92 12.42 -6.70 -0.14
N HIS A 93 13.18 -7.72 0.20
CA HIS A 93 13.23 -8.97 -0.56
C HIS A 93 11.86 -9.69 -0.58
N TYR A 94 11.06 -9.61 0.49
CA TYR A 94 9.70 -10.14 0.51
C TYR A 94 8.77 -9.40 -0.47
N THR A 95 8.93 -8.08 -0.59
CA THR A 95 8.18 -7.30 -1.58
C THR A 95 8.54 -7.73 -3.00
N LEU A 96 9.81 -7.85 -3.32
CA LEU A 96 10.26 -8.28 -4.66
C LEU A 96 9.81 -9.72 -4.95
N SER A 97 9.94 -10.63 -3.99
CA SER A 97 9.46 -12.01 -4.13
C SER A 97 7.94 -12.07 -4.34
N TRP A 98 7.16 -11.22 -3.65
CA TRP A 98 5.73 -11.14 -3.83
C TRP A 98 5.34 -10.63 -5.23
N LEU A 99 5.99 -9.59 -5.72
CA LEU A 99 5.78 -9.10 -7.09
C LEU A 99 6.09 -10.18 -8.12
N GLY A 100 7.23 -10.86 -7.99
CA GLY A 100 7.62 -11.97 -8.87
C GLY A 100 6.63 -13.14 -8.84
N LYS A 101 6.14 -13.51 -7.65
CA LYS A 101 5.14 -14.60 -7.47
C LYS A 101 3.86 -14.36 -8.28
N TYR A 102 3.43 -13.11 -8.41
CA TYR A 102 2.21 -12.74 -9.13
C TYR A 102 2.48 -12.16 -10.53
N SER A 103 3.73 -12.24 -11.01
CA SER A 103 4.15 -11.69 -12.31
C SER A 103 3.77 -10.23 -12.49
N LEU A 104 3.92 -9.42 -11.44
CA LEU A 104 3.73 -7.98 -11.49
C LEU A 104 5.08 -7.34 -11.83
N CYS A 105 5.21 -6.81 -13.03
CA CYS A 105 6.46 -6.32 -13.61
C CYS A 105 6.44 -4.79 -13.80
N PRO A 106 6.47 -3.98 -12.73
CA PRO A 106 6.56 -2.53 -12.86
C PRO A 106 7.89 -2.13 -13.54
N ASN A 107 7.91 -0.96 -14.18
CA ASN A 107 9.13 -0.40 -14.75
C ASN A 107 10.19 -0.17 -13.66
N GLN A 108 9.76 0.24 -12.46
CA GLN A 108 10.66 0.47 -11.33
C GLN A 108 10.00 0.06 -9.99
N VAL A 109 10.85 -0.27 -9.02
CA VAL A 109 10.44 -0.44 -7.61
C VAL A 109 11.32 0.46 -6.73
N ILE A 110 10.71 1.49 -6.15
CA ILE A 110 11.38 2.48 -5.30
C ILE A 110 11.06 2.20 -3.84
N PHE A 111 12.10 2.04 -3.02
CA PHE A 111 11.98 1.89 -1.56
C PHE A 111 12.18 3.24 -0.88
N ALA A 112 11.13 4.06 -0.86
CA ALA A 112 11.12 5.36 -0.21
C ALA A 112 11.14 5.23 1.33
N ARG A 113 11.57 6.28 2.03
CA ARG A 113 11.52 6.32 3.49
C ARG A 113 10.16 6.83 3.96
N GLY A 114 9.31 5.96 4.51
CA GLY A 114 8.05 6.33 5.19
C GLY A 114 7.27 7.41 4.44
N LYS A 115 7.19 8.59 5.03
CA LYS A 115 6.46 9.75 4.53
C LYS A 115 7.12 10.50 3.35
N HIS A 116 8.24 10.04 2.83
CA HIS A 116 9.04 10.76 1.81
C HIS A 116 8.72 10.33 0.37
N LYS A 117 7.59 9.69 0.09
CA LYS A 117 7.19 9.32 -1.27
C LYS A 117 7.01 10.54 -2.19
N TRP A 118 6.72 11.71 -1.63
CA TRP A 118 6.55 12.95 -2.37
C TRP A 118 7.84 13.47 -3.02
N ILE A 119 9.01 12.98 -2.59
CA ILE A 119 10.32 13.37 -3.16
C ILE A 119 10.59 12.69 -4.50
N GLU A 120 9.94 11.55 -4.74
CA GLU A 120 10.18 10.75 -5.93
C GLU A 120 9.71 11.49 -7.20
N ASP A 121 10.45 11.31 -8.28
CA ASP A 121 10.14 11.89 -9.58
C ASP A 121 9.03 11.08 -10.26
N ILE A 122 7.80 11.37 -9.90
CA ILE A 122 6.59 10.72 -10.39
C ILE A 122 5.50 11.78 -10.59
N ASP A 123 4.70 11.64 -11.66
CA ASP A 123 3.63 12.58 -11.98
C ASP A 123 2.40 12.35 -11.10
N TYR A 124 2.03 11.11 -10.85
CA TYR A 124 0.87 10.72 -10.04
C TYR A 124 1.28 9.74 -8.95
N LEU A 125 0.73 9.92 -7.75
CA LEU A 125 0.87 8.94 -6.66
C LEU A 125 -0.50 8.40 -6.26
N ILE A 126 -0.69 7.09 -6.40
CA ILE A 126 -1.85 6.37 -5.90
C ILE A 126 -1.46 5.75 -4.56
N ASP A 127 -2.10 6.18 -3.48
CA ASP A 127 -1.78 5.69 -2.14
C ASP A 127 -3.04 5.75 -1.24
N ASP A 128 -3.11 4.91 -0.22
CA ASP A 128 -4.18 4.90 0.76
C ASP A 128 -3.83 5.66 2.06
N SER A 129 -2.58 6.11 2.18
CA SER A 129 -2.05 6.72 3.40
C SER A 129 -2.43 8.20 3.56
N PRO A 130 -3.18 8.57 4.61
CA PRO A 130 -3.42 9.98 4.96
C PRO A 130 -2.12 10.76 5.21
N VAL A 131 -1.11 10.07 5.72
CA VAL A 131 0.20 10.67 5.99
C VAL A 131 0.92 11.02 4.69
N ASN A 132 0.95 10.11 3.71
CA ASN A 132 1.58 10.38 2.42
C ASN A 132 0.84 11.48 1.66
N HIS A 133 -0.50 11.48 1.68
CA HIS A 133 -1.31 12.56 1.12
C HIS A 133 -0.94 13.93 1.71
N LYS A 134 -0.92 14.02 3.05
CA LYS A 134 -0.55 15.27 3.74
C LYS A 134 0.80 15.80 3.27
N TYR A 135 1.83 14.94 3.25
CA TYR A 135 3.17 15.36 2.82
C TYR A 135 3.24 15.70 1.32
N TRP A 136 2.46 15.05 0.46
CA TRP A 136 2.34 15.40 -0.95
C TRP A 136 1.79 16.82 -1.11
N VAL A 137 0.64 17.10 -0.50
CA VAL A 137 -0.04 18.40 -0.57
C VAL A 137 0.81 19.55 0.02
N GLU A 138 1.58 19.27 1.08
CA GLU A 138 2.43 20.26 1.73
C GLU A 138 3.70 20.61 0.94
N ASN A 139 4.19 19.70 0.08
CA ASN A 139 5.54 19.83 -0.48
C ASN A 139 5.58 19.81 -2.02
N ARG A 140 4.48 19.57 -2.70
CA ARG A 140 4.43 19.57 -4.17
C ARG A 140 3.49 20.64 -4.70
N GLU A 141 3.79 21.11 -5.91
CA GLU A 141 2.91 22.06 -6.63
C GLU A 141 1.72 21.36 -7.27
N ASP A 142 1.92 20.15 -7.77
CA ASP A 142 0.94 19.26 -8.41
C ASP A 142 0.09 18.49 -7.38
N LYS A 143 -0.51 19.22 -6.45
CA LYS A 143 -1.26 18.67 -5.30
C LYS A 143 -2.38 17.73 -5.70
N ASP A 144 -3.04 18.03 -6.80
CA ASP A 144 -4.17 17.29 -7.33
C ASP A 144 -3.79 15.91 -7.92
N ASN A 145 -2.50 15.67 -8.15
CA ASN A 145 -2.00 14.43 -8.72
C ASN A 145 -1.82 13.31 -7.67
N PHE A 146 -2.26 13.55 -6.43
CA PHE A 146 -2.41 12.48 -5.45
C PHE A 146 -3.80 11.86 -5.55
N ILE A 147 -3.87 10.59 -5.92
CA ILE A 147 -5.10 9.81 -6.02
C ILE A 147 -5.25 8.97 -4.76
N ILE A 148 -6.28 9.27 -3.95
CA ILE A 148 -6.57 8.49 -2.74
C ILE A 148 -7.18 7.14 -3.12
N PHE A 149 -6.55 6.05 -2.71
CA PHE A 149 -7.19 4.73 -2.74
C PHE A 149 -8.08 4.58 -1.50
N ASN A 150 -9.39 4.44 -1.71
CA ASN A 150 -10.40 4.47 -0.67
C ASN A 150 -10.24 3.33 0.35
N ARG A 151 -10.19 3.67 1.64
CA ARG A 151 -10.16 2.75 2.77
C ARG A 151 -10.95 3.31 3.93
N SER A 152 -11.38 2.45 4.86
CA SER A 152 -12.15 2.85 6.05
C SER A 152 -11.44 3.89 6.92
N TYR A 153 -10.11 3.90 6.92
CA TYR A 153 -9.28 4.78 7.76
C TYR A 153 -8.84 6.09 7.09
N ASN A 154 -9.31 6.38 5.88
CA ASN A 154 -8.95 7.61 5.17
C ASN A 154 -10.17 8.39 4.65
N GLN A 155 -11.35 8.18 5.26
CA GLN A 155 -12.60 8.79 4.79
C GLN A 155 -12.64 10.31 4.95
N ASP A 156 -11.89 10.83 5.90
CA ASP A 156 -11.74 12.26 6.21
C ASP A 156 -10.70 12.99 5.34
N VAL A 157 -9.98 12.27 4.48
CA VAL A 157 -9.01 12.88 3.58
C VAL A 157 -9.73 13.51 2.38
N GLU A 158 -9.61 14.82 2.25
CA GLU A 158 -10.07 15.57 1.08
C GLU A 158 -9.04 15.45 -0.05
N SER A 159 -9.43 14.87 -1.20
CA SER A 159 -8.61 14.75 -2.39
C SER A 159 -9.49 14.93 -3.63
N LYS A 160 -8.93 15.54 -4.66
CA LYS A 160 -9.61 15.73 -5.96
C LYS A 160 -10.01 14.39 -6.58
N TYR A 161 -9.16 13.40 -6.46
CA TYR A 161 -9.40 12.06 -6.99
C TYR A 161 -9.38 11.01 -5.87
N ARG A 162 -10.45 10.23 -5.80
CA ARG A 162 -10.61 9.11 -4.88
C ARG A 162 -11.14 7.91 -5.65
N ILE A 163 -10.45 6.78 -5.56
CA ILE A 163 -10.80 5.55 -6.28
C ILE A 163 -11.06 4.40 -5.32
N ASN A 164 -11.89 3.46 -5.75
CA ASN A 164 -12.16 2.19 -5.07
C ASN A 164 -11.47 1.01 -5.75
N SER A 165 -11.12 1.16 -7.03
CA SER A 165 -10.42 0.16 -7.83
C SER A 165 -9.29 0.80 -8.63
N LEU A 166 -8.21 0.05 -8.84
CA LEU A 166 -7.11 0.46 -9.72
C LEU A 166 -7.56 0.65 -11.19
N SER A 167 -8.68 0.04 -11.59
CA SER A 167 -9.21 0.21 -12.95
C SER A 167 -9.66 1.64 -13.27
N GLU A 168 -9.92 2.45 -12.25
CA GLU A 168 -10.35 3.85 -12.40
C GLU A 168 -9.18 4.80 -12.75
N ILE A 169 -7.93 4.37 -12.55
CA ILE A 169 -6.72 5.19 -12.75
C ILE A 169 -6.62 5.70 -14.18
N LYS A 170 -6.85 4.82 -15.15
CA LYS A 170 -6.76 5.17 -16.58
C LYS A 170 -7.66 6.37 -16.91
N GLU A 171 -8.91 6.33 -16.49
CA GLU A 171 -9.88 7.40 -16.77
C GLU A 171 -9.47 8.74 -16.15
N ILE A 172 -8.87 8.71 -14.96
CA ILE A 172 -8.41 9.92 -14.29
C ILE A 172 -7.24 10.54 -15.06
N ILE A 173 -6.25 9.74 -15.44
CA ILE A 173 -5.05 10.24 -16.14
C ILE A 173 -5.38 10.73 -17.56
N GLU A 174 -6.29 10.05 -18.28
CA GLU A 174 -6.72 10.48 -19.62
C GLU A 174 -7.55 11.79 -19.64
N LYS A 175 -8.11 12.19 -18.49
CA LYS A 175 -8.92 13.43 -18.36
C LYS A 175 -8.16 14.59 -17.70
N SER A 176 -6.96 14.38 -17.20
CA SER A 176 -6.16 15.40 -16.54
C SER A 176 -5.18 16.04 -17.50
#